data_6c2804e59ad618e057024118d19e1317
#
_entry.id   6c2804e59ad618e057024118d19e1317
#
_cell.length_a   1.000
_cell.length_b   1.000
_cell.length_c   1.000
_cell.angle_alpha   90.00
_cell.angle_beta   90.00
_cell.angle_gamma   90.00
#
_symmetry.space_group_name_H-M   'P 1'
#
loop_
_entity.id
_entity.type
_entity.pdbx_description
1 polymer ?
#
loop_
_entity_poly.entity_id
_entity_poly.type
_entity_poly.pdbx_seq_one_letter_code
_entity_poly.pdbx_strand_id
1 'polypeptide(L)'
;REHPFGHGRMEYVAGLTVSILILTVAIELAKSSISGIITLEPIVYSTIAVVVLAVSILVKFYMFLYNRATAKKIDSAAMRAVASDSLSDCAATFTVLLSLLANKFFGWQIDAVCGLIVAVFIFFNGFSSAKETIGLLLGTAPDKELVDEILHTVTAHQGVIGVHDLMVHNYGAGRKFISLHAEVDSKVDAIVSHDKIDNIERELEQKYKCVAVIHMDPVLVGDKKTEELKE
;
A
#
# COMPACT_ATOMS: atom_id res chain seq x y z
N ARG A 1 -21.14 12.63 -15.26
CA ARG A 1 -19.81 12.66 -14.60
C ARG A 1 -19.26 11.25 -14.62
N GLU A 2 -18.14 11.04 -15.31
CA GLU A 2 -17.61 9.68 -15.59
C GLU A 2 -17.03 9.02 -14.34
N HIS A 3 -16.55 9.79 -13.36
CA HIS A 3 -15.91 9.27 -12.12
C HIS A 3 -16.52 9.91 -10.86
N PRO A 4 -17.67 9.42 -10.36
CA PRO A 4 -18.37 10.03 -9.22
C PRO A 4 -17.56 9.96 -7.91
N PHE A 5 -16.73 8.92 -7.73
CA PHE A 5 -15.85 8.76 -6.56
C PHE A 5 -14.45 9.37 -6.74
N GLY A 6 -14.23 10.11 -7.86
CA GLY A 6 -12.95 10.75 -8.18
C GLY A 6 -11.89 9.79 -8.72
N HIS A 7 -10.65 10.30 -8.79
CA HIS A 7 -9.52 9.61 -9.43
C HIS A 7 -8.50 9.03 -8.41
N GLY A 8 -8.87 8.88 -7.14
CA GLY A 8 -7.94 8.42 -6.10
C GLY A 8 -7.29 7.06 -6.41
N ARG A 9 -8.01 6.14 -7.04
CA ARG A 9 -7.47 4.83 -7.45
C ARG A 9 -6.45 4.90 -8.58
N MET A 10 -6.30 6.03 -9.29
CA MET A 10 -5.24 6.21 -10.29
C MET A 10 -3.85 6.14 -9.66
N GLU A 11 -3.73 6.47 -8.38
CA GLU A 11 -2.50 6.27 -7.62
C GLU A 11 -2.11 4.79 -7.57
N TYR A 12 -3.07 3.89 -7.34
CA TYR A 12 -2.84 2.44 -7.33
C TYR A 12 -2.45 1.92 -8.72
N VAL A 13 -3.08 2.45 -9.77
CA VAL A 13 -2.69 2.11 -11.16
C VAL A 13 -1.26 2.56 -11.44
N ALA A 14 -0.87 3.76 -11.00
CA ALA A 14 0.50 4.24 -11.14
C ALA A 14 1.50 3.36 -10.37
N GLY A 15 1.18 2.99 -9.11
CA GLY A 15 2.00 2.08 -8.31
C GLY A 15 2.17 0.70 -8.96
N LEU A 16 1.08 0.15 -9.52
CA LEU A 16 1.12 -1.12 -10.26
C LEU A 16 2.00 -1.02 -11.51
N THR A 17 1.89 0.09 -12.24
CA THR A 17 2.73 0.33 -13.43
C THR A 17 4.21 0.34 -13.08
N VAL A 18 4.61 1.04 -12.01
CA VAL A 18 5.99 1.04 -11.52
C VAL A 18 6.43 -0.37 -11.12
N SER A 19 5.59 -1.12 -10.41
CA SER A 19 5.91 -2.50 -10.00
C SER A 19 6.12 -3.43 -11.22
N ILE A 20 5.34 -3.28 -12.28
CA ILE A 20 5.52 -4.04 -13.54
C ILE A 20 6.84 -3.68 -14.21
N LEU A 21 7.22 -2.40 -14.23
CA LEU A 21 8.51 -1.97 -14.75
C LEU A 21 9.68 -2.57 -13.95
N ILE A 22 9.59 -2.60 -12.60
CA ILE A 22 10.58 -3.24 -11.74
C ILE A 22 10.71 -4.73 -12.09
N LEU A 23 9.60 -5.45 -12.26
CA LEU A 23 9.61 -6.87 -12.64
C LEU A 23 10.25 -7.09 -14.01
N THR A 24 9.97 -6.20 -14.98
CA THR A 24 10.58 -6.27 -16.31
C THR A 24 12.10 -6.12 -16.23
N VAL A 25 12.58 -5.12 -15.49
CA VAL A 25 14.02 -4.90 -15.26
C VAL A 25 14.66 -6.10 -14.57
N ALA A 26 14.01 -6.69 -13.57
CA ALA A 26 14.50 -7.88 -12.88
C ALA A 26 14.70 -9.07 -13.83
N ILE A 27 13.72 -9.30 -14.74
CA ILE A 27 13.79 -10.37 -15.72
C ILE A 27 14.91 -10.11 -16.74
N GLU A 28 15.08 -8.87 -17.22
CA GLU A 28 16.16 -8.49 -18.12
C GLU A 28 17.53 -8.67 -17.49
N LEU A 29 17.68 -8.22 -16.23
CA LEU A 29 18.92 -8.41 -15.46
C LEU A 29 19.23 -9.89 -15.26
N ALA A 30 18.22 -10.71 -14.94
CA ALA A 30 18.40 -12.18 -14.81
C ALA A 30 18.89 -12.81 -16.12
N LYS A 31 18.27 -12.46 -17.25
CA LYS A 31 18.70 -12.93 -18.58
C LYS A 31 20.14 -12.53 -18.91
N SER A 32 20.48 -11.25 -18.70
CA SER A 32 21.82 -10.73 -18.90
C SER A 32 22.84 -11.44 -18.03
N SER A 33 22.52 -11.63 -16.74
CA SER A 33 23.38 -12.33 -15.80
C SER A 33 23.61 -13.80 -16.17
N ILE A 34 22.57 -14.52 -16.59
CA ILE A 34 22.70 -15.90 -17.08
C ILE A 34 23.60 -15.96 -18.32
N SER A 35 23.40 -15.05 -19.28
CA SER A 35 24.26 -14.93 -20.45
C SER A 35 25.71 -14.66 -20.06
N GLY A 36 25.95 -13.73 -19.14
CA GLY A 36 27.30 -13.36 -18.64
C GLY A 36 28.00 -14.51 -17.92
N ILE A 37 27.26 -15.41 -17.22
CA ILE A 37 27.84 -16.63 -16.64
C ILE A 37 28.35 -17.58 -17.73
N ILE A 38 27.64 -17.64 -18.86
CA ILE A 38 27.97 -18.56 -19.96
C ILE A 38 29.12 -17.99 -20.83
N THR A 39 29.11 -16.69 -21.09
CA THR A 39 30.04 -16.07 -22.07
C THR A 39 31.34 -15.56 -21.44
N LEU A 40 31.41 -15.38 -20.11
CA LEU A 40 32.59 -14.90 -19.35
C LEU A 40 33.22 -13.63 -19.99
N GLU A 41 32.41 -12.61 -20.25
CA GLU A 41 32.92 -11.37 -20.83
C GLU A 41 33.88 -10.62 -19.88
N PRO A 42 35.01 -10.11 -20.38
CA PRO A 42 35.99 -9.42 -19.54
C PRO A 42 35.47 -8.06 -19.06
N ILE A 43 35.58 -7.83 -17.77
CA ILE A 43 35.18 -6.55 -17.14
C ILE A 43 36.29 -5.52 -17.31
N VAL A 44 35.96 -4.38 -17.93
CA VAL A 44 36.92 -3.26 -18.08
C VAL A 44 36.84 -2.33 -16.88
N TYR A 45 37.91 -2.28 -16.08
CA TYR A 45 37.98 -1.40 -14.93
C TYR A 45 38.21 0.07 -15.35
N SER A 46 37.39 0.98 -14.79
CA SER A 46 37.56 2.44 -14.94
C SER A 46 37.36 3.13 -13.59
N THR A 47 38.35 3.97 -13.19
CA THR A 47 38.22 4.78 -11.95
C THR A 47 37.06 5.77 -12.02
N ILE A 48 36.81 6.33 -13.20
CA ILE A 48 35.67 7.25 -13.41
C ILE A 48 34.37 6.50 -13.20
N ALA A 49 34.23 5.27 -13.72
CA ALA A 49 33.08 4.45 -13.52
C ALA A 49 32.81 4.19 -12.03
N VAL A 50 33.83 3.87 -11.24
CA VAL A 50 33.72 3.65 -9.79
C VAL A 50 33.18 4.89 -9.06
N VAL A 51 33.68 6.09 -9.39
CA VAL A 51 33.22 7.35 -8.78
C VAL A 51 31.77 7.62 -9.16
N VAL A 52 31.41 7.47 -10.43
CA VAL A 52 30.01 7.65 -10.90
C VAL A 52 29.06 6.68 -10.23
N LEU A 53 29.43 5.40 -10.12
CA LEU A 53 28.60 4.39 -9.45
C LEU A 53 28.44 4.71 -7.95
N ALA A 54 29.51 5.12 -7.26
CA ALA A 54 29.44 5.48 -5.84
C ALA A 54 28.50 6.68 -5.60
N VAL A 55 28.60 7.72 -6.42
CA VAL A 55 27.69 8.88 -6.36
C VAL A 55 26.26 8.46 -6.65
N SER A 56 26.05 7.63 -7.67
CA SER A 56 24.71 7.10 -8.01
C SER A 56 24.08 6.35 -6.85
N ILE A 57 24.84 5.49 -6.17
CA ILE A 57 24.37 4.76 -4.97
C ILE A 57 23.91 5.73 -3.88
N LEU A 58 24.69 6.77 -3.58
CA LEU A 58 24.34 7.75 -2.56
C LEU A 58 23.05 8.49 -2.91
N VAL A 59 22.89 8.92 -4.16
CA VAL A 59 21.69 9.62 -4.63
C VAL A 59 20.47 8.69 -4.56
N LYS A 60 20.57 7.46 -5.07
CA LYS A 60 19.48 6.50 -5.06
C LYS A 60 19.08 6.07 -3.64
N PHE A 61 20.06 5.92 -2.76
CA PHE A 61 19.80 5.62 -1.35
C PHE A 61 19.07 6.78 -0.64
N TYR A 62 19.48 8.01 -0.91
CA TYR A 62 18.77 9.19 -0.41
C TYR A 62 17.32 9.24 -0.94
N MET A 63 17.12 9.00 -2.25
CA MET A 63 15.79 8.93 -2.85
C MET A 63 14.92 7.85 -2.20
N PHE A 64 15.47 6.66 -1.93
CA PHE A 64 14.78 5.59 -1.20
C PHE A 64 14.31 6.07 0.17
N LEU A 65 15.18 6.65 0.98
CA LEU A 65 14.84 7.12 2.32
C LEU A 65 13.77 8.21 2.30
N TYR A 66 13.92 9.17 1.39
CA TYR A 66 12.97 10.27 1.21
C TYR A 66 11.59 9.77 0.78
N ASN A 67 11.54 8.96 -0.27
CA ASN A 67 10.29 8.43 -0.80
C ASN A 67 9.59 7.51 0.21
N ARG A 68 10.33 6.67 0.92
CA ARG A 68 9.80 5.81 1.99
C ARG A 68 9.20 6.63 3.14
N ALA A 69 9.89 7.67 3.59
CA ALA A 69 9.39 8.54 4.65
C ALA A 69 8.13 9.29 4.23
N THR A 70 8.11 9.80 2.99
CA THR A 70 6.96 10.51 2.42
C THR A 70 5.78 9.55 2.22
N ALA A 71 6.01 8.36 1.65
CA ALA A 71 4.99 7.33 1.45
C ALA A 71 4.26 6.98 2.76
N LYS A 72 5.00 6.87 3.87
CA LYS A 72 4.42 6.60 5.19
C LYS A 72 3.56 7.77 5.71
N LYS A 73 3.94 9.04 5.41
CA LYS A 73 3.20 10.22 5.88
C LYS A 73 1.87 10.43 5.18
N ILE A 74 1.81 10.14 3.87
CA ILE A 74 0.64 10.39 3.03
C ILE A 74 -0.12 9.12 2.66
N ASP A 75 0.33 7.96 3.18
CA ASP A 75 -0.21 6.61 2.89
C ASP A 75 -0.34 6.33 1.38
N SER A 76 0.71 6.64 0.61
CA SER A 76 0.72 6.53 -0.85
C SER A 76 1.35 5.23 -1.34
N ALA A 77 0.57 4.41 -2.05
CA ALA A 77 1.05 3.18 -2.70
C ALA A 77 2.05 3.48 -3.84
N ALA A 78 1.81 4.54 -4.62
CA ALA A 78 2.72 4.95 -5.69
C ALA A 78 4.08 5.36 -5.13
N MET A 79 4.13 6.13 -4.04
CA MET A 79 5.38 6.52 -3.39
C MET A 79 6.11 5.31 -2.77
N ARG A 80 5.38 4.29 -2.28
CA ARG A 80 5.98 3.02 -1.83
C ARG A 80 6.64 2.29 -3.00
N ALA A 81 5.97 2.21 -4.15
CA ALA A 81 6.53 1.59 -5.35
C ALA A 81 7.80 2.32 -5.84
N VAL A 82 7.82 3.66 -5.87
CA VAL A 82 9.00 4.46 -6.24
C VAL A 82 10.14 4.28 -5.22
N ALA A 83 9.83 4.15 -3.93
CA ALA A 83 10.85 3.83 -2.93
C ALA A 83 11.46 2.44 -3.18
N SER A 84 10.63 1.44 -3.48
CA SER A 84 11.06 0.08 -3.83
C SER A 84 11.96 0.07 -5.08
N ASP A 85 11.60 0.82 -6.11
CA ASP A 85 12.41 1.02 -7.32
C ASP A 85 13.78 1.61 -6.99
N SER A 86 13.82 2.70 -6.22
CA SER A 86 15.07 3.34 -5.81
C SER A 86 15.99 2.41 -5.00
N LEU A 87 15.42 1.52 -4.18
CA LEU A 87 16.18 0.50 -3.45
C LEU A 87 16.75 -0.57 -4.39
N SER A 88 15.94 -1.02 -5.34
CA SER A 88 16.34 -2.00 -6.36
C SER A 88 17.51 -1.47 -7.23
N ASP A 89 17.41 -0.23 -7.66
CA ASP A 89 18.46 0.47 -8.40
C ASP A 89 19.75 0.62 -7.57
N CYS A 90 19.60 0.94 -6.28
CA CYS A 90 20.73 1.05 -5.36
C CYS A 90 21.44 -0.31 -5.22
N ALA A 91 20.69 -1.41 -5.02
CA ALA A 91 21.23 -2.75 -4.89
C ALA A 91 21.93 -3.21 -6.18
N ALA A 92 21.32 -2.97 -7.35
CA ALA A 92 21.90 -3.30 -8.65
C ALA A 92 23.23 -2.53 -8.87
N THR A 93 23.23 -1.22 -8.64
CA THR A 93 24.43 -0.38 -8.80
C THR A 93 25.54 -0.76 -7.82
N PHE A 94 25.17 -1.09 -6.55
CA PHE A 94 26.13 -1.54 -5.54
C PHE A 94 26.77 -2.88 -5.94
N THR A 95 26.02 -3.78 -6.53
CA THR A 95 26.53 -5.06 -7.02
C THR A 95 27.54 -4.88 -8.15
N VAL A 96 27.24 -3.99 -9.11
CA VAL A 96 28.19 -3.65 -10.18
C VAL A 96 29.47 -3.06 -9.60
N LEU A 97 29.37 -2.16 -8.60
CA LEU A 97 30.54 -1.58 -7.94
C LEU A 97 31.37 -2.65 -7.22
N LEU A 98 30.74 -3.56 -6.48
CA LEU A 98 31.45 -4.67 -5.81
C LEU A 98 32.14 -5.58 -6.81
N SER A 99 31.52 -5.90 -7.92
CA SER A 99 32.08 -6.72 -8.99
C SER A 99 33.30 -6.07 -9.61
N LEU A 100 33.25 -4.76 -9.94
CA LEU A 100 34.40 -4.02 -10.45
C LEU A 100 35.59 -4.03 -9.47
N LEU A 101 35.31 -3.87 -8.17
CA LEU A 101 36.35 -3.89 -7.15
C LEU A 101 36.92 -5.32 -6.96
N ALA A 102 36.07 -6.35 -6.94
CA ALA A 102 36.49 -7.74 -6.84
C ALA A 102 37.36 -8.15 -8.04
N ASN A 103 36.98 -7.76 -9.25
CA ASN A 103 37.79 -7.99 -10.44
C ASN A 103 39.16 -7.31 -10.34
N LYS A 104 39.21 -6.03 -9.89
CA LYS A 104 40.46 -5.29 -9.73
C LYS A 104 41.41 -5.89 -8.71
N PHE A 105 40.92 -6.29 -7.53
CA PHE A 105 41.77 -6.71 -6.42
C PHE A 105 42.07 -8.22 -6.43
N PHE A 106 41.13 -9.03 -6.91
CA PHE A 106 41.21 -10.48 -6.83
C PHE A 106 41.21 -11.19 -8.19
N GLY A 107 40.97 -10.45 -9.30
CA GLY A 107 40.78 -11.05 -10.61
C GLY A 107 39.50 -11.88 -10.78
N TRP A 108 38.56 -11.77 -9.86
CA TRP A 108 37.32 -12.56 -9.86
C TRP A 108 36.28 -11.94 -10.79
N GLN A 109 35.76 -12.75 -11.70
CA GLN A 109 34.66 -12.38 -12.59
C GLN A 109 33.32 -12.85 -11.98
N ILE A 110 32.91 -12.22 -10.88
CA ILE A 110 31.71 -12.60 -10.13
C ILE A 110 30.47 -11.77 -10.52
N ASP A 111 30.64 -10.83 -11.45
CA ASP A 111 29.60 -9.88 -11.87
C ASP A 111 28.27 -10.54 -12.20
N ALA A 112 28.32 -11.52 -13.10
CA ALA A 112 27.13 -12.23 -13.55
C ALA A 112 26.42 -13.01 -12.43
N VAL A 113 27.18 -13.62 -11.51
CA VAL A 113 26.59 -14.35 -10.38
C VAL A 113 25.93 -13.38 -9.39
N CYS A 114 26.63 -12.31 -9.07
CA CYS A 114 26.09 -11.25 -8.21
C CYS A 114 24.87 -10.57 -8.86
N GLY A 115 24.92 -10.31 -10.16
CA GLY A 115 23.79 -9.77 -10.93
C GLY A 115 22.57 -10.67 -10.88
N LEU A 116 22.75 -12.00 -10.96
CA LEU A 116 21.63 -12.95 -10.82
C LEU A 116 21.01 -12.92 -9.42
N ILE A 117 21.82 -12.85 -8.35
CA ILE A 117 21.32 -12.73 -6.96
C ILE A 117 20.49 -11.45 -6.81
N VAL A 118 20.99 -10.34 -7.34
CA VAL A 118 20.27 -9.06 -7.30
C VAL A 118 18.99 -9.10 -8.13
N ALA A 119 19.01 -9.72 -9.30
CA ALA A 119 17.82 -9.90 -10.13
C ALA A 119 16.71 -10.63 -9.38
N VAL A 120 17.04 -11.69 -8.64
CA VAL A 120 16.11 -12.43 -7.78
C VAL A 120 15.56 -11.52 -6.66
N PHE A 121 16.43 -10.76 -6.00
CA PHE A 121 16.00 -9.80 -4.97
C PHE A 121 15.04 -8.74 -5.53
N ILE A 122 15.37 -8.12 -6.68
CA ILE A 122 14.52 -7.13 -7.34
C ILE A 122 13.18 -7.74 -7.76
N PHE A 123 13.19 -8.99 -8.26
CA PHE A 123 11.96 -9.68 -8.65
C PHE A 123 11.01 -9.86 -7.49
N PHE A 124 11.48 -10.37 -6.34
CA PHE A 124 10.63 -10.53 -5.16
C PHE A 124 10.12 -9.20 -4.62
N ASN A 125 10.93 -8.16 -4.65
CA ASN A 125 10.56 -6.82 -4.24
C ASN A 125 9.46 -6.23 -5.15
N GLY A 126 9.63 -6.30 -6.47
CA GLY A 126 8.63 -5.89 -7.45
C GLY A 126 7.33 -6.69 -7.36
N PHE A 127 7.43 -8.01 -7.15
CA PHE A 127 6.28 -8.89 -6.97
C PHE A 127 5.47 -8.55 -5.71
N SER A 128 6.15 -8.30 -4.60
CA SER A 128 5.51 -7.88 -3.36
C SER A 128 4.79 -6.55 -3.52
N SER A 129 5.43 -5.56 -4.17
CA SER A 129 4.82 -4.26 -4.46
C SER A 129 3.61 -4.37 -5.39
N ALA A 130 3.68 -5.19 -6.44
CA ALA A 130 2.56 -5.45 -7.34
C ALA A 130 1.38 -6.12 -6.61
N LYS A 131 1.66 -7.12 -5.79
CA LYS A 131 0.64 -7.83 -4.98
C LYS A 131 -0.07 -6.88 -4.02
N GLU A 132 0.68 -6.02 -3.30
CA GLU A 132 0.11 -5.01 -2.41
C GLU A 132 -0.83 -4.07 -3.18
N THR A 133 -0.36 -3.54 -4.30
CA THR A 133 -1.13 -2.58 -5.11
C THR A 133 -2.38 -3.21 -5.73
N ILE A 134 -2.30 -4.47 -6.19
CA ILE A 134 -3.47 -5.23 -6.66
C ILE A 134 -4.46 -5.44 -5.51
N GLY A 135 -3.98 -5.77 -4.31
CA GLY A 135 -4.84 -5.89 -3.13
C GLY A 135 -5.64 -4.60 -2.88
N LEU A 136 -4.97 -3.44 -2.93
CA LEU A 136 -5.62 -2.13 -2.78
C LEU A 136 -6.64 -1.83 -3.89
N LEU A 137 -6.38 -2.26 -5.12
CA LEU A 137 -7.32 -2.10 -6.24
C LEU A 137 -8.56 -2.98 -6.08
N LEU A 138 -8.39 -4.20 -5.61
CA LEU A 138 -9.49 -5.15 -5.34
C LEU A 138 -10.29 -4.78 -4.09
N GLY A 139 -9.68 -4.06 -3.15
CA GLY A 139 -10.24 -3.72 -1.85
C GLY A 139 -9.72 -4.68 -0.78
N THR A 140 -8.77 -4.21 0.03
CA THR A 140 -8.33 -4.93 1.23
C THR A 140 -9.28 -4.66 2.37
N ALA A 141 -9.45 -5.65 3.25
CA ALA A 141 -10.14 -5.45 4.50
C ALA A 141 -9.47 -4.33 5.32
N PRO A 142 -10.24 -3.49 6.02
CA PRO A 142 -9.68 -2.47 6.88
C PRO A 142 -8.89 -3.08 8.04
N ASP A 143 -7.95 -2.32 8.59
CA ASP A 143 -7.20 -2.73 9.78
C ASP A 143 -8.15 -2.96 10.95
N LYS A 144 -7.90 -4.01 11.73
CA LYS A 144 -8.75 -4.37 12.88
C LYS A 144 -8.87 -3.22 13.88
N GLU A 145 -7.80 -2.49 14.12
CA GLU A 145 -7.77 -1.33 15.00
C GLU A 145 -8.76 -0.25 14.53
N LEU A 146 -8.80 0.03 13.22
CA LEU A 146 -9.75 0.99 12.64
C LEU A 146 -11.20 0.52 12.80
N VAL A 147 -11.45 -0.78 12.58
CA VAL A 147 -12.78 -1.37 12.78
C VAL A 147 -13.23 -1.21 14.23
N ASP A 148 -12.38 -1.61 15.18
CA ASP A 148 -12.67 -1.53 16.61
C ASP A 148 -12.91 -0.07 17.07
N GLU A 149 -12.13 0.88 16.56
CA GLU A 149 -12.31 2.31 16.85
C GLU A 149 -13.64 2.86 16.30
N ILE A 150 -14.03 2.50 15.08
CA ILE A 150 -15.30 2.92 14.47
C ILE A 150 -16.46 2.37 15.30
N LEU A 151 -16.44 1.07 15.59
CA LEU A 151 -17.48 0.42 16.38
C LEU A 151 -17.61 1.06 17.79
N HIS A 152 -16.46 1.30 18.45
CA HIS A 152 -16.46 1.95 19.74
C HIS A 152 -17.01 3.39 19.66
N THR A 153 -16.63 4.17 18.63
CA THR A 153 -17.13 5.53 18.45
C THR A 153 -18.65 5.53 18.30
N VAL A 154 -19.20 4.65 17.45
CA VAL A 154 -20.65 4.61 17.19
C VAL A 154 -21.42 4.10 18.43
N THR A 155 -20.97 3.04 19.08
CA THR A 155 -21.63 2.45 20.26
C THR A 155 -21.54 3.31 21.51
N ALA A 156 -20.62 4.26 21.58
CA ALA A 156 -20.51 5.21 22.71
C ALA A 156 -21.66 6.25 22.72
N HIS A 157 -22.37 6.42 21.59
CA HIS A 157 -23.47 7.38 21.52
C HIS A 157 -24.76 6.87 22.16
N GLN A 158 -25.39 7.73 22.95
CA GLN A 158 -26.66 7.41 23.58
C GLN A 158 -27.78 7.24 22.55
N GLY A 159 -28.43 6.08 22.56
CA GLY A 159 -29.54 5.73 21.66
C GLY A 159 -29.14 4.75 20.58
N VAL A 160 -27.85 4.41 20.45
CA VAL A 160 -27.40 3.26 19.66
C VAL A 160 -27.42 2.04 20.56
N ILE A 161 -28.13 0.99 20.11
CA ILE A 161 -28.31 -0.27 20.85
C ILE A 161 -27.31 -1.32 20.34
N GLY A 162 -27.05 -1.32 19.03
CA GLY A 162 -26.14 -2.24 18.36
C GLY A 162 -25.64 -1.67 17.04
N VAL A 163 -24.57 -2.27 16.52
CA VAL A 163 -23.96 -1.92 15.23
C VAL A 163 -23.62 -3.19 14.49
N HIS A 164 -23.97 -3.27 13.20
CA HIS A 164 -23.65 -4.40 12.34
C HIS A 164 -23.39 -3.96 10.90
N ASP A 165 -22.96 -4.88 10.04
CA ASP A 165 -22.70 -4.68 8.61
C ASP A 165 -21.75 -3.50 8.30
N LEU A 166 -20.71 -3.35 9.14
CA LEU A 166 -19.68 -2.33 8.88
C LEU A 166 -18.89 -2.66 7.60
N MET A 167 -18.95 -1.77 6.62
CA MET A 167 -18.15 -1.81 5.41
C MET A 167 -17.29 -0.55 5.31
N VAL A 168 -16.01 -0.74 5.01
CA VAL A 168 -15.06 0.35 4.78
C VAL A 168 -14.47 0.20 3.38
N HIS A 169 -14.78 1.14 2.49
CA HIS A 169 -14.25 1.18 1.15
C HIS A 169 -13.13 2.22 1.04
N ASN A 170 -11.98 1.82 0.50
CA ASN A 170 -10.87 2.72 0.23
C ASN A 170 -10.79 3.04 -1.28
N TYR A 171 -10.92 4.33 -1.62
CA TYR A 171 -10.83 4.83 -3.00
C TYR A 171 -9.54 5.62 -3.25
N GLY A 172 -8.51 5.45 -2.42
CA GLY A 172 -7.23 6.13 -2.50
C GLY A 172 -6.98 7.05 -1.33
N ALA A 173 -5.82 7.71 -1.32
CA ALA A 173 -5.38 8.56 -0.22
C ALA A 173 -6.43 9.61 0.16
N GLY A 174 -6.89 9.57 1.42
CA GLY A 174 -7.87 10.52 1.96
C GLY A 174 -9.30 10.36 1.42
N ARG A 175 -9.64 9.24 0.78
CA ARG A 175 -10.99 8.97 0.25
C ARG A 175 -11.50 7.63 0.71
N LYS A 176 -12.01 7.59 1.94
CA LYS A 176 -12.66 6.42 2.53
C LYS A 176 -14.17 6.64 2.55
N PHE A 177 -14.91 5.55 2.36
CA PHE A 177 -16.35 5.48 2.56
C PHE A 177 -16.63 4.45 3.64
N ILE A 178 -17.36 4.85 4.67
CA ILE A 178 -17.78 3.99 5.77
C ILE A 178 -19.29 3.86 5.66
N SER A 179 -19.79 2.64 5.63
CA SER A 179 -21.21 2.37 5.78
C SER A 179 -21.42 1.33 6.87
N LEU A 180 -22.43 1.53 7.67
CA LEU A 180 -22.82 0.59 8.72
C LEU A 180 -24.29 0.71 9.05
N HIS A 181 -24.81 -0.26 9.76
CA HIS A 181 -26.15 -0.25 10.33
C HIS A 181 -26.07 0.03 11.83
N ALA A 182 -26.91 0.94 12.31
CA ALA A 182 -27.02 1.27 13.72
C ALA A 182 -28.45 0.99 14.22
N GLU A 183 -28.55 0.09 15.18
CA GLU A 183 -29.81 -0.25 15.82
C GLU A 183 -30.24 0.84 16.81
N VAL A 184 -31.47 1.31 16.68
CA VAL A 184 -32.07 2.32 17.55
C VAL A 184 -33.43 1.82 18.10
N ASP A 185 -33.87 2.34 19.25
CA ASP A 185 -35.16 1.96 19.82
C ASP A 185 -36.31 2.49 18.96
N SER A 186 -37.12 1.58 18.41
CA SER A 186 -38.30 1.89 17.59
C SER A 186 -39.37 2.71 18.32
N LYS A 187 -39.31 2.84 19.65
CA LYS A 187 -40.23 3.66 20.45
C LYS A 187 -39.84 5.13 20.50
N VAL A 188 -38.60 5.44 20.12
CA VAL A 188 -38.12 6.84 20.04
C VAL A 188 -38.59 7.47 18.72
N ASP A 189 -38.95 8.75 18.79
CA ASP A 189 -39.37 9.50 17.60
C ASP A 189 -38.27 9.43 16.49
N ALA A 190 -38.70 9.15 15.27
CA ALA A 190 -37.79 8.95 14.14
C ALA A 190 -36.91 10.17 13.85
N ILE A 191 -37.44 11.40 14.05
CA ILE A 191 -36.67 12.64 13.84
C ILE A 191 -35.56 12.74 14.86
N VAL A 192 -35.85 12.42 16.14
CA VAL A 192 -34.86 12.44 17.23
C VAL A 192 -33.78 11.40 16.99
N SER A 193 -34.15 10.22 16.53
CA SER A 193 -33.18 9.15 16.21
C SER A 193 -32.32 9.53 15.01
N HIS A 194 -32.92 10.12 13.97
CA HIS A 194 -32.20 10.58 12.79
C HIS A 194 -31.17 11.68 13.12
N ASP A 195 -31.55 12.68 13.93
CA ASP A 195 -30.61 13.72 14.35
C ASP A 195 -29.39 13.17 15.11
N LYS A 196 -29.58 12.10 15.88
CA LYS A 196 -28.48 11.41 16.53
C LYS A 196 -27.55 10.73 15.54
N ILE A 197 -28.13 10.02 14.56
CA ILE A 197 -27.36 9.37 13.49
C ILE A 197 -26.55 10.37 12.68
N ASP A 198 -27.16 11.48 12.27
CA ASP A 198 -26.48 12.58 11.57
C ASP A 198 -25.26 13.11 12.36
N ASN A 199 -25.39 13.23 13.68
CA ASN A 199 -24.28 13.67 14.54
C ASN A 199 -23.14 12.63 14.57
N ILE A 200 -23.47 11.34 14.59
CA ILE A 200 -22.49 10.25 14.53
C ILE A 200 -21.77 10.25 13.18
N GLU A 201 -22.51 10.38 12.07
CA GLU A 201 -21.93 10.49 10.72
C GLU A 201 -20.94 11.64 10.64
N ARG A 202 -21.31 12.85 11.11
CA ARG A 202 -20.40 14.02 11.14
C ARG A 202 -19.16 13.80 12.00
N GLU A 203 -19.28 13.11 13.14
CA GLU A 203 -18.12 12.76 13.97
C GLU A 203 -17.18 11.81 13.24
N LEU A 204 -17.71 10.75 12.62
CA LEU A 204 -16.92 9.82 11.81
C LEU A 204 -16.22 10.53 10.64
N GLU A 205 -16.93 11.40 9.93
CA GLU A 205 -16.38 12.18 8.81
C GLU A 205 -15.22 13.08 9.24
N GLN A 206 -15.37 13.77 10.37
CA GLN A 206 -14.32 14.65 10.91
C GLN A 206 -13.11 13.85 11.42
N LYS A 207 -13.36 12.78 12.16
CA LYS A 207 -12.32 11.96 12.79
C LYS A 207 -11.49 11.18 11.77
N TYR A 208 -12.16 10.55 10.79
CA TYR A 208 -11.51 9.64 9.83
C TYR A 208 -11.32 10.24 8.43
N LYS A 209 -11.74 11.50 8.20
CA LYS A 209 -11.70 12.19 6.88
C LYS A 209 -12.31 11.30 5.79
N CYS A 210 -13.50 10.80 6.04
CA CYS A 210 -14.23 9.88 5.18
C CYS A 210 -15.59 10.49 4.80
N VAL A 211 -16.34 9.77 3.98
CA VAL A 211 -17.80 9.93 3.87
C VAL A 211 -18.40 8.79 4.69
N ALA A 212 -19.25 9.11 5.65
CA ALA A 212 -19.95 8.13 6.47
C ALA A 212 -21.43 8.09 6.09
N VAL A 213 -21.99 6.89 6.02
CA VAL A 213 -23.43 6.65 5.83
C VAL A 213 -23.88 5.58 6.82
N ILE A 214 -24.81 5.94 7.68
CA ILE A 214 -25.34 5.05 8.70
C ILE A 214 -26.80 4.73 8.39
N HIS A 215 -27.08 3.47 8.11
CA HIS A 215 -28.46 3.02 8.01
C HIS A 215 -29.04 2.85 9.40
N MET A 216 -30.14 3.55 9.66
CA MET A 216 -30.84 3.47 10.95
C MET A 216 -31.79 2.28 10.95
N ASP A 217 -31.56 1.30 11.85
CA ASP A 217 -32.40 0.12 12.02
C ASP A 217 -33.25 0.22 13.31
N PRO A 218 -34.53 0.56 13.20
CA PRO A 218 -35.41 0.58 14.37
C PRO A 218 -35.70 -0.84 14.89
N VAL A 219 -35.28 -1.14 16.11
CA VAL A 219 -35.51 -2.44 16.78
C VAL A 219 -36.42 -2.31 17.99
N LEU A 220 -37.20 -3.36 18.25
CA LEU A 220 -38.01 -3.43 19.47
C LEU A 220 -37.14 -3.93 20.63
N VAL A 221 -36.85 -3.05 21.58
CA VAL A 221 -36.09 -3.44 22.77
C VAL A 221 -36.89 -4.40 23.64
N GLY A 222 -36.35 -5.60 23.86
CA GLY A 222 -36.98 -6.67 24.67
C GLY A 222 -37.86 -7.64 23.92
N ASP A 223 -37.85 -7.63 22.57
CA ASP A 223 -38.57 -8.66 21.80
C ASP A 223 -37.61 -9.81 21.44
N LYS A 224 -37.95 -11.03 21.88
CA LYS A 224 -37.17 -12.26 21.62
C LYS A 224 -36.96 -12.56 20.14
N LYS A 225 -37.81 -12.06 19.26
CA LYS A 225 -37.70 -12.25 17.80
C LYS A 225 -36.54 -11.47 17.19
N THR A 226 -36.14 -10.39 17.85
CA THR A 226 -34.98 -9.56 17.42
C THR A 226 -33.66 -10.21 17.85
N GLU A 227 -33.67 -11.04 18.91
CA GLU A 227 -32.48 -11.78 19.35
C GLU A 227 -32.19 -13.01 18.46
N GLU A 228 -33.22 -13.67 17.93
CA GLU A 228 -33.09 -14.83 17.03
C GLU A 228 -32.56 -14.46 15.62
N LEU A 229 -32.63 -13.18 15.19
CA LEU A 229 -32.10 -12.71 13.91
C LEU A 229 -30.63 -12.30 13.99
N LYS A 230 -30.02 -12.38 15.19
CA LYS A 230 -28.60 -12.02 15.44
C LYS A 230 -27.64 -13.23 15.42
N GLU A 231 -28.16 -14.46 15.30
CA GLU A 231 -27.41 -15.70 15.09
C GLU A 231 -27.25 -16.03 13.58
#